data_e06da8ff7d05f38b2bc0f472d60a26ca
#
_entry.id   e06da8ff7d05f38b2bc0f472d60a26ca
#
_cell.length_a   1.000
_cell.length_b   1.000
_cell.length_c   1.000
_cell.angle_alpha   90.00
_cell.angle_beta   90.00
_cell.angle_gamma   90.00
#
_symmetry.space_group_name_H-M   'P 1'
#
loop_
_entity.id
_entity.type
_entity.pdbx_description
1 polymer ?
#
loop_
_entity_poly.entity_id
_entity_poly.type
_entity_poly.pdbx_seq_one_letter_code
_entity_poly.pdbx_strand_id
1 'polypeptide(L)'
;LSILPVDGNGILDTEHLRNTIRNDTIMVLVMWANNETGVVQHIKEIGLLCHQAGVPLVCDATQAAGKISIDLAQIPVDILAISAHKMYGPKGVGALYINPSMKVKPAALIHGGGHERGYRSGTLNVPGIVGLGSASALRKEHLLAEQDRLLQLRDQFEKSILIALEEV
;
A
#
# COMPACT_ATOMS: atom_id res chain seq x y z
N LEU A 1 4.35 -18.83 9.88
CA LEU A 1 4.23 -17.97 8.70
C LEU A 1 3.78 -18.81 7.52
N SER A 2 2.70 -18.39 6.85
CA SER A 2 2.29 -18.94 5.56
C SER A 2 2.60 -17.93 4.47
N ILE A 3 3.23 -18.35 3.39
CA ILE A 3 3.48 -17.50 2.22
C ILE A 3 2.51 -17.94 1.14
N LEU A 4 1.71 -17.00 0.63
CA LEU A 4 0.74 -17.27 -0.42
C LEU A 4 1.41 -17.10 -1.79
N PRO A 5 1.24 -18.08 -2.70
CA PRO A 5 1.69 -17.93 -4.07
C PRO A 5 0.82 -16.90 -4.81
N VAL A 6 1.35 -16.39 -5.90
CA VAL A 6 0.62 -15.62 -6.90
C VAL A 6 0.51 -16.42 -8.19
N ASP A 7 -0.43 -16.07 -9.04
CA ASP A 7 -0.58 -16.67 -10.37
C ASP A 7 0.50 -16.18 -11.36
N GLY A 8 0.45 -16.63 -12.60
CA GLY A 8 1.36 -16.23 -13.66
C GLY A 8 1.34 -14.73 -14.00
N ASN A 9 0.30 -14.01 -13.58
CA ASN A 9 0.16 -12.56 -13.72
C ASN A 9 0.60 -11.81 -12.45
N GLY A 10 1.04 -12.52 -11.41
CA GLY A 10 1.42 -11.94 -10.13
C GLY A 10 0.24 -11.58 -9.21
N ILE A 11 -0.97 -12.06 -9.48
CA ILE A 11 -2.17 -11.79 -8.68
C ILE A 11 -2.35 -12.86 -7.61
N LEU A 12 -2.67 -12.42 -6.38
CA LEU A 12 -2.99 -13.31 -5.27
C LEU A 12 -4.32 -14.01 -5.50
N ASP A 13 -4.34 -15.33 -5.36
CA ASP A 13 -5.57 -16.12 -5.36
C ASP A 13 -6.31 -15.94 -4.02
N THR A 14 -7.47 -15.30 -4.07
CA THR A 14 -8.29 -15.00 -2.89
C THR A 14 -8.94 -16.25 -2.30
N GLU A 15 -9.18 -17.29 -3.10
CA GLU A 15 -9.68 -18.58 -2.60
C GLU A 15 -8.57 -19.32 -1.83
N HIS A 16 -7.35 -19.28 -2.34
CA HIS A 16 -6.20 -19.82 -1.61
C HIS A 16 -5.96 -19.07 -0.29
N LEU A 17 -6.09 -17.72 -0.29
CA LEU A 17 -6.04 -16.92 0.94
C LEU A 17 -7.09 -17.38 1.94
N ARG A 18 -8.36 -17.53 1.51
CA ARG A 18 -9.47 -17.99 2.35
C ARG A 18 -9.16 -19.32 3.04
N ASN A 19 -8.63 -20.27 2.28
CA ASN A 19 -8.31 -21.61 2.77
C ASN A 19 -7.05 -21.66 3.65
N THR A 20 -6.20 -20.62 3.60
CA THR A 20 -4.97 -20.52 4.38
C THR A 20 -5.18 -19.83 5.74
N ILE A 21 -6.22 -19.00 5.88
CA ILE A 21 -6.56 -18.37 7.16
C ILE A 21 -6.99 -19.46 8.16
N ARG A 22 -6.40 -19.42 9.35
CA ARG A 22 -6.65 -20.34 10.47
C ARG A 22 -7.08 -19.57 11.72
N ASN A 23 -7.55 -20.29 12.73
CA ASN A 23 -7.94 -19.72 14.03
C ASN A 23 -6.78 -19.03 14.77
N ASP A 24 -5.54 -19.39 14.45
CA ASP A 24 -4.32 -18.82 15.01
C ASP A 24 -3.70 -17.73 14.10
N THR A 25 -4.35 -17.36 13.00
CA THR A 25 -3.89 -16.29 12.12
C THR A 25 -4.09 -14.94 12.79
N ILE A 26 -3.01 -14.21 13.04
CA ILE A 26 -3.03 -12.92 13.74
C ILE A 26 -3.14 -11.72 12.79
N MET A 27 -2.70 -11.85 11.54
CA MET A 27 -2.80 -10.83 10.51
C MET A 27 -2.57 -11.43 9.12
N VAL A 28 -3.04 -10.72 8.12
CA VAL A 28 -2.66 -10.90 6.70
C VAL A 28 -1.87 -9.68 6.27
N LEU A 29 -0.71 -9.87 5.65
CA LEU A 29 0.13 -8.80 5.12
C LEU A 29 0.16 -8.90 3.59
N VAL A 30 -0.19 -7.81 2.90
CA VAL A 30 -0.19 -7.74 1.44
C VAL A 30 0.43 -6.44 0.97
N MET A 31 1.30 -6.51 -0.04
CA MET A 31 1.77 -5.35 -0.78
C MET A 31 0.72 -4.96 -1.82
N TRP A 32 0.23 -3.69 -1.83
CA TRP A 32 -0.85 -3.27 -2.74
C TRP A 32 -0.42 -3.26 -4.20
N ALA A 33 0.74 -2.66 -4.47
CA ALA A 33 1.33 -2.64 -5.80
C ALA A 33 2.79 -3.09 -5.73
N ASN A 34 3.16 -4.06 -6.55
CA ASN A 34 4.52 -4.58 -6.57
C ASN A 34 5.48 -3.57 -7.20
N ASN A 35 6.64 -3.37 -6.59
CA ASN A 35 7.62 -2.37 -7.01
C ASN A 35 8.45 -2.77 -8.24
N GLU A 36 8.46 -4.03 -8.61
CA GLU A 36 9.23 -4.55 -9.75
C GLU A 36 8.33 -4.81 -10.96
N THR A 37 7.23 -5.53 -10.76
CA THR A 37 6.32 -5.93 -11.84
C THR A 37 5.21 -4.91 -12.11
N GLY A 38 4.90 -4.03 -11.14
CA GLY A 38 3.79 -3.09 -11.23
C GLY A 38 2.41 -3.70 -11.00
N VAL A 39 2.33 -4.98 -10.68
CA VAL A 39 1.06 -5.68 -10.41
C VAL A 39 0.35 -5.06 -9.22
N VAL A 40 -0.95 -4.77 -9.39
CA VAL A 40 -1.82 -4.19 -8.37
C VAL A 40 -2.77 -5.25 -7.84
N GLN A 41 -2.73 -5.53 -6.54
CA GLN A 41 -3.57 -6.52 -5.88
C GLN A 41 -5.00 -6.00 -5.64
N HIS A 42 -5.97 -6.91 -5.61
CA HIS A 42 -7.38 -6.62 -5.34
C HIS A 42 -7.64 -6.39 -3.84
N ILE A 43 -7.04 -5.35 -3.26
CA ILE A 43 -7.02 -5.10 -1.80
C ILE A 43 -8.42 -5.00 -1.20
N LYS A 44 -9.40 -4.46 -1.93
CA LYS A 44 -10.79 -4.42 -1.44
C LYS A 44 -11.35 -5.82 -1.18
N GLU A 45 -11.16 -6.73 -2.09
CA GLU A 45 -11.64 -8.11 -1.98
C GLU A 45 -10.88 -8.87 -0.86
N ILE A 46 -9.56 -8.74 -0.85
CA ILE A 46 -8.70 -9.30 0.20
C ILE A 46 -9.13 -8.79 1.58
N GLY A 47 -9.38 -7.49 1.71
CA GLY A 47 -9.80 -6.88 2.96
C GLY A 47 -11.17 -7.37 3.44
N LEU A 48 -12.12 -7.53 2.52
CA LEU A 48 -13.43 -8.10 2.86
C LEU A 48 -13.31 -9.53 3.37
N LEU A 49 -12.47 -10.35 2.75
CA LEU A 49 -12.14 -11.71 3.21
C LEU A 49 -11.54 -11.71 4.62
N CYS A 50 -10.53 -10.88 4.86
CA CYS A 50 -9.88 -10.75 6.15
C CYS A 50 -10.88 -10.33 7.24
N HIS A 51 -11.73 -9.33 6.97
CA HIS A 51 -12.75 -8.87 7.91
C HIS A 51 -13.80 -9.95 8.20
N GLN A 52 -14.24 -10.72 7.21
CA GLN A 52 -15.15 -11.86 7.41
C GLN A 52 -14.53 -12.93 8.32
N ALA A 53 -13.23 -13.14 8.20
CA ALA A 53 -12.49 -14.08 9.06
C ALA A 53 -12.10 -13.49 10.42
N GLY A 54 -12.35 -12.20 10.67
CA GLY A 54 -11.95 -11.50 11.89
C GLY A 54 -10.45 -11.28 12.03
N VAL A 55 -9.71 -11.29 10.91
CA VAL A 55 -8.25 -11.16 10.85
C VAL A 55 -7.89 -9.78 10.28
N PRO A 56 -7.01 -8.99 10.94
CA PRO A 56 -6.58 -7.70 10.43
C PRO A 56 -5.83 -7.79 9.09
N LEU A 57 -6.13 -6.86 8.16
CA LEU A 57 -5.34 -6.65 6.96
C LEU A 57 -4.32 -5.53 7.16
N VAL A 58 -3.04 -5.87 7.03
CA VAL A 58 -1.91 -4.94 6.97
C VAL A 58 -1.50 -4.77 5.51
N CYS A 59 -1.49 -3.54 5.02
CA CYS A 59 -1.21 -3.25 3.62
C CYS A 59 0.02 -2.35 3.46
N ASP A 60 1.01 -2.81 2.70
CA ASP A 60 2.06 -1.94 2.20
C ASP A 60 1.57 -1.24 0.93
N ALA A 61 1.21 0.04 1.08
CA ALA A 61 0.77 0.89 -0.02
C ALA A 61 1.86 1.83 -0.54
N THR A 62 3.12 1.56 -0.22
CA THR A 62 4.24 2.42 -0.61
C THR A 62 4.30 2.68 -2.11
N GLN A 63 4.01 1.69 -2.93
CA GLN A 63 3.99 1.85 -4.39
C GLN A 63 2.61 2.26 -4.95
N ALA A 64 1.54 2.16 -4.15
CA ALA A 64 0.19 2.51 -4.55
C ALA A 64 -0.16 3.98 -4.24
N ALA A 65 0.26 4.47 -3.06
CA ALA A 65 -0.04 5.81 -2.61
C ALA A 65 0.48 6.89 -3.58
N GLY A 66 -0.41 7.81 -3.94
CA GLY A 66 -0.13 8.88 -4.90
C GLY A 66 -0.03 8.44 -6.36
N LYS A 67 -0.28 7.15 -6.67
CA LYS A 67 -0.30 6.61 -8.04
C LYS A 67 -1.66 6.04 -8.44
N ILE A 68 -2.39 5.46 -7.47
CA ILE A 68 -3.77 5.01 -7.65
C ILE A 68 -4.67 5.66 -6.61
N SER A 69 -5.97 5.71 -6.89
CA SER A 69 -6.95 6.23 -5.92
C SER A 69 -7.09 5.26 -4.75
N ILE A 70 -6.93 5.79 -3.54
CA ILE A 70 -7.08 5.03 -2.28
C ILE A 70 -8.15 5.73 -1.43
N ASP A 71 -9.26 5.04 -1.19
CA ASP A 71 -10.33 5.49 -0.30
C ASP A 71 -10.55 4.46 0.80
N LEU A 72 -10.00 4.71 1.98
CA LEU A 72 -10.09 3.82 3.14
C LEU A 72 -11.50 3.79 3.77
N ALA A 73 -12.42 4.65 3.35
CA ALA A 73 -13.83 4.52 3.72
C ALA A 73 -14.53 3.38 2.97
N GLN A 74 -14.00 3.01 1.80
CA GLN A 74 -14.57 1.96 0.94
C GLN A 74 -13.72 0.68 0.88
N ILE A 75 -12.45 0.78 1.29
CA ILE A 75 -11.50 -0.34 1.21
C ILE A 75 -11.12 -0.74 2.64
N PRO A 76 -11.51 -1.93 3.09
CA PRO A 76 -11.32 -2.37 4.47
C PRO A 76 -9.87 -2.79 4.71
N VAL A 77 -9.03 -1.83 5.10
CA VAL A 77 -7.64 -2.01 5.53
C VAL A 77 -7.50 -1.57 6.98
N ASP A 78 -6.85 -2.37 7.81
CA ASP A 78 -6.68 -2.07 9.24
C ASP A 78 -5.39 -1.28 9.51
N ILE A 79 -4.32 -1.62 8.83
CA ILE A 79 -3.06 -0.88 8.90
C ILE A 79 -2.54 -0.66 7.47
N LEU A 80 -2.14 0.58 7.16
CA LEU A 80 -1.59 0.90 5.85
C LEU A 80 -0.32 1.74 5.99
N ALA A 81 0.75 1.28 5.34
CA ALA A 81 2.03 1.97 5.31
C ALA A 81 2.26 2.70 3.98
N ILE A 82 2.78 3.92 4.07
CA ILE A 82 3.19 4.72 2.89
C ILE A 82 4.55 5.36 3.11
N SER A 83 5.23 5.70 2.03
CA SER A 83 6.53 6.39 2.06
C SER A 83 6.51 7.63 1.17
N ALA A 84 6.95 8.78 1.73
CA ALA A 84 6.90 10.06 1.03
C ALA A 84 7.70 10.07 -0.28
N HIS A 85 8.89 9.46 -0.29
CA HIS A 85 9.78 9.50 -1.47
C HIS A 85 9.24 8.71 -2.68
N LYS A 86 8.19 7.92 -2.51
CA LYS A 86 7.52 7.22 -3.62
C LYS A 86 6.38 8.03 -4.24
N MET A 87 6.07 9.19 -3.66
CA MET A 87 5.10 10.16 -4.19
C MET A 87 5.70 11.58 -4.29
N TYR A 88 6.99 11.64 -4.66
CA TYR A 88 7.78 12.88 -4.87
C TYR A 88 8.00 13.71 -3.60
N GLY A 89 7.80 13.13 -2.43
CA GLY A 89 8.10 13.75 -1.14
C GLY A 89 9.54 13.46 -0.67
N PRO A 90 9.92 13.96 0.51
CA PRO A 90 11.26 13.78 1.05
C PRO A 90 11.54 12.32 1.44
N LYS A 91 12.82 11.92 1.36
CA LYS A 91 13.31 10.65 1.91
C LYS A 91 13.32 10.69 3.45
N GLY A 92 13.25 9.51 4.08
CA GLY A 92 13.34 9.38 5.53
C GLY A 92 12.07 9.72 6.30
N VAL A 93 10.92 9.85 5.61
CA VAL A 93 9.61 10.07 6.20
C VAL A 93 8.54 9.24 5.50
N GLY A 94 7.56 8.79 6.25
CA GLY A 94 6.38 8.07 5.80
C GLY A 94 5.24 8.25 6.78
N ALA A 95 4.14 7.54 6.55
CA ALA A 95 3.01 7.51 7.47
C ALA A 95 2.47 6.09 7.62
N LEU A 96 1.92 5.82 8.79
CA LEU A 96 1.20 4.61 9.11
C LEU A 96 -0.24 4.99 9.47
N TYR A 97 -1.18 4.54 8.66
CA TYR A 97 -2.58 4.57 9.03
C TYR A 97 -2.90 3.35 9.91
N ILE A 98 -3.63 3.58 10.99
CA ILE A 98 -4.17 2.54 11.87
C ILE A 98 -5.66 2.80 11.98
N ASN A 99 -6.47 1.83 11.59
CA ASN A 99 -7.93 1.92 11.66
C ASN A 99 -8.37 2.17 13.11
N PRO A 100 -9.08 3.26 13.40
CA PRO A 100 -9.54 3.56 14.75
C PRO A 100 -10.43 2.46 15.36
N SER A 101 -11.17 1.74 14.52
CA SER A 101 -12.09 0.67 14.93
C SER A 101 -11.41 -0.68 15.13
N MET A 102 -10.13 -0.81 14.84
CA MET A 102 -9.37 -2.04 15.01
C MET A 102 -9.34 -2.46 16.49
N LYS A 103 -9.74 -3.70 16.78
CA LYS A 103 -9.86 -4.22 18.17
C LYS A 103 -8.50 -4.39 18.83
N VAL A 104 -7.54 -4.93 18.10
CA VAL A 104 -6.17 -5.16 18.58
C VAL A 104 -5.29 -4.05 18.03
N LYS A 105 -4.67 -3.26 18.90
CA LYS A 105 -3.77 -2.18 18.49
C LYS A 105 -2.33 -2.68 18.43
N PRO A 106 -1.53 -2.23 17.45
CA PRO A 106 -0.11 -2.55 17.43
C PRO A 106 0.60 -1.97 18.67
N ALA A 107 1.57 -2.71 19.18
CA ALA A 107 2.43 -2.22 20.24
C ALA A 107 3.45 -1.20 19.69
N ALA A 108 3.86 -0.25 20.52
CA ALA A 108 4.94 0.67 20.17
C ALA A 108 6.25 -0.10 19.98
N LEU A 109 6.95 0.14 18.89
CA LEU A 109 8.30 -0.39 18.66
C LEU A 109 9.37 0.52 19.32
N ILE A 110 9.11 1.83 19.38
CA ILE A 110 10.03 2.83 19.94
C ILE A 110 9.33 3.50 21.12
N HIS A 111 9.85 3.25 22.32
CA HIS A 111 9.33 3.81 23.58
C HIS A 111 10.01 5.14 23.92
N GLY A 112 9.37 5.96 24.77
CA GLY A 112 9.90 7.26 25.22
C GLY A 112 8.80 8.29 25.49
N GLY A 113 8.89 9.48 24.93
CA GLY A 113 8.02 10.63 25.22
C GLY A 113 6.58 10.57 24.68
N GLY A 114 6.10 9.43 24.21
CA GLY A 114 4.69 9.23 23.83
C GLY A 114 4.24 9.93 22.55
N HIS A 115 5.16 10.34 21.68
CA HIS A 115 4.83 10.96 20.39
C HIS A 115 4.02 10.00 19.50
N GLU A 116 3.38 10.54 18.48
CA GLU A 116 2.56 9.77 17.53
C GLU A 116 1.52 8.88 18.26
N ARG A 117 0.79 9.47 19.20
CA ARG A 117 -0.23 8.78 20.02
C ARG A 117 0.32 7.59 20.81
N GLY A 118 1.62 7.60 21.14
CA GLY A 118 2.30 6.52 21.86
C GLY A 118 2.85 5.41 20.97
N TYR A 119 2.57 5.40 19.68
CA TYR A 119 3.04 4.34 18.78
C TYR A 119 4.51 4.46 18.40
N ARG A 120 5.03 5.68 18.34
CA ARG A 120 6.42 5.92 17.96
C ARG A 120 6.96 7.16 18.65
N SER A 121 7.73 6.95 19.69
CA SER A 121 8.40 8.03 20.44
C SER A 121 9.62 8.56 19.71
N GLY A 122 10.04 9.77 20.07
CA GLY A 122 11.14 10.52 19.50
C GLY A 122 10.67 11.82 18.86
N THR A 123 11.49 12.85 18.91
CA THR A 123 11.20 14.16 18.30
C THR A 123 10.79 14.01 16.86
N LEU A 124 9.74 14.71 16.46
CA LEU A 124 9.18 14.63 15.10
C LEU A 124 10.12 15.30 14.10
N ASN A 125 10.28 14.66 12.93
CA ASN A 125 10.91 15.26 11.76
C ASN A 125 9.92 16.22 11.08
N VAL A 126 9.70 17.39 11.67
CA VAL A 126 8.72 18.36 11.20
C VAL A 126 8.90 18.73 9.73
N PRO A 127 10.11 19.07 9.24
CA PRO A 127 10.30 19.36 7.81
C PRO A 127 9.89 18.20 6.90
N GLY A 128 10.24 16.96 7.26
CA GLY A 128 9.86 15.78 6.51
C GLY A 128 8.36 15.55 6.48
N ILE A 129 7.68 15.72 7.64
CA ILE A 129 6.23 15.56 7.77
C ILE A 129 5.49 16.61 6.93
N VAL A 130 5.90 17.87 6.98
CA VAL A 130 5.35 18.95 6.14
C VAL A 130 5.55 18.63 4.67
N GLY A 131 6.75 18.17 4.27
CA GLY A 131 7.04 17.74 2.91
C GLY A 131 6.19 16.57 2.45
N LEU A 132 5.93 15.57 3.30
CA LEU A 132 4.97 14.49 3.02
C LEU A 132 3.56 15.04 2.79
N GLY A 133 3.10 15.95 3.65
CA GLY A 133 1.79 16.58 3.51
C GLY A 133 1.64 17.34 2.20
N SER A 134 2.63 18.16 1.83
CA SER A 134 2.66 18.89 0.57
C SER A 134 2.67 17.97 -0.65
N ALA A 135 3.50 16.93 -0.62
CA ALA A 135 3.54 15.93 -1.69
C ALA A 135 2.19 15.21 -1.84
N SER A 136 1.55 14.84 -0.73
CA SER A 136 0.24 14.20 -0.74
C SER A 136 -0.86 15.09 -1.34
N ALA A 137 -0.86 16.38 -1.01
CA ALA A 137 -1.79 17.36 -1.56
C ALA A 137 -1.63 17.51 -3.07
N LEU A 138 -0.39 17.70 -3.55
CA LEU A 138 -0.08 17.79 -4.97
C LEU A 138 -0.46 16.51 -5.73
N ARG A 139 -0.17 15.34 -5.14
CA ARG A 139 -0.56 14.06 -5.77
C ARG A 139 -2.06 13.90 -5.86
N LYS A 140 -2.82 14.31 -4.85
CA LYS A 140 -4.28 14.28 -4.88
C LYS A 140 -4.83 15.16 -6.01
N GLU A 141 -4.27 16.34 -6.21
CA GLU A 141 -4.71 17.29 -7.24
C GLU A 141 -4.42 16.78 -8.66
N HIS A 142 -3.24 16.19 -8.88
CA HIS A 142 -2.79 15.81 -10.22
C HIS A 142 -2.91 14.31 -10.53
N LEU A 143 -3.50 13.50 -9.64
CA LEU A 143 -3.50 12.04 -9.74
C LEU A 143 -4.02 11.52 -11.07
N LEU A 144 -5.21 11.93 -11.49
CA LEU A 144 -5.86 11.41 -12.70
C LEU A 144 -5.11 11.84 -13.97
N ALA A 145 -4.76 13.12 -14.06
CA ALA A 145 -4.01 13.63 -15.22
C ALA A 145 -2.64 12.95 -15.38
N GLU A 146 -1.97 12.68 -14.27
CA GLU A 146 -0.68 11.98 -14.28
C GLU A 146 -0.84 10.49 -14.60
N GLN A 147 -1.89 9.84 -14.15
CA GLN A 147 -2.21 8.45 -14.53
C GLN A 147 -2.41 8.34 -16.04
N ASP A 148 -3.23 9.21 -16.63
CA ASP A 148 -3.49 9.21 -18.07
C ASP A 148 -2.22 9.46 -18.88
N ARG A 149 -1.40 10.42 -18.46
CA ARG A 149 -0.12 10.74 -19.10
C ARG A 149 0.84 9.53 -19.07
N LEU A 150 0.99 8.90 -17.91
CA LEU A 150 1.89 7.76 -17.74
C LEU A 150 1.39 6.54 -18.52
N LEU A 151 0.09 6.30 -18.57
CA LEU A 151 -0.53 5.24 -19.35
C LEU A 151 -0.18 5.41 -20.84
N GLN A 152 -0.39 6.59 -21.39
CA GLN A 152 -0.08 6.88 -22.80
C GLN A 152 1.41 6.68 -23.10
N LEU A 153 2.31 7.14 -22.23
CA LEU A 153 3.75 6.98 -22.42
C LEU A 153 4.17 5.51 -22.38
N ARG A 154 3.62 4.73 -21.44
CA ARG A 154 3.88 3.30 -21.32
C ARG A 154 3.42 2.56 -22.58
N ASP A 155 2.19 2.81 -23.00
CA ASP A 155 1.61 2.13 -24.16
C ASP A 155 2.36 2.47 -25.46
N GLN A 156 2.79 3.73 -25.60
CA GLN A 156 3.65 4.13 -26.73
C GLN A 156 5.01 3.42 -26.67
N PHE A 157 5.63 3.34 -25.51
CA PHE A 157 6.92 2.67 -25.33
C PHE A 157 6.80 1.16 -25.62
N GLU A 158 5.83 0.48 -25.04
CA GLU A 158 5.56 -0.93 -25.26
C GLU A 158 5.32 -1.23 -26.77
N LYS A 159 4.43 -0.48 -27.41
CA LYS A 159 4.18 -0.60 -28.84
C LYS A 159 5.43 -0.40 -29.68
N SER A 160 6.28 0.55 -29.30
CA SER A 160 7.53 0.80 -30.04
C SER A 160 8.51 -0.37 -29.92
N ILE A 161 8.61 -0.99 -28.74
CA ILE A 161 9.44 -2.18 -28.52
C ILE A 161 8.91 -3.36 -29.36
N LEU A 162 7.61 -3.66 -29.26
CA LEU A 162 6.98 -4.77 -29.98
C LEU A 162 7.09 -4.65 -31.50
N ILE A 163 7.19 -3.43 -32.04
CA ILE A 163 7.41 -3.20 -33.48
C ILE A 163 8.90 -3.36 -33.84
N ALA A 164 9.80 -2.97 -32.95
CA ALA A 164 11.24 -2.90 -33.24
C ALA A 164 11.98 -4.22 -33.00
N LEU A 165 11.44 -5.11 -32.17
CA LEU A 165 12.05 -6.38 -31.79
C LEU A 165 11.17 -7.56 -32.22
N GLU A 166 11.82 -8.60 -32.78
CA GLU A 166 11.11 -9.77 -33.31
C GLU A 166 10.72 -10.80 -32.24
N GLU A 167 11.39 -10.80 -31.08
CA GLU A 167 11.16 -11.75 -29.97
C GLU A 167 11.09 -11.02 -28.62
N VAL A 168 9.90 -10.58 -28.26
CA VAL A 168 9.64 -9.91 -26.97
C VAL A 168 8.42 -10.52 -26.30
#